data_bd3cfdbf1b507ec3dc43a8cb07ba2e82
#
_entry.id   bd3cfdbf1b507ec3dc43a8cb07ba2e82
#
_cell.length_a   1.000
_cell.length_b   1.000
_cell.length_c   1.000
_cell.angle_alpha   90.00
_cell.angle_beta   90.00
_cell.angle_gamma   90.00
#
_symmetry.space_group_name_H-M   'P 1'
#
loop_
_entity.id
_entity.type
_entity.pdbx_description
1 polymer ?
#
loop_
_entity_poly.entity_id
_entity_poly.type
_entity_poly.pdbx_seq_one_letter_code
_entity_poly.pdbx_strand_id
1 'polypeptide(L)'
;GEERRGEERRGEERRGEELEQALKILLLPKDPNDDKNIILEIRAGAGGDEAALFASELYRMYVNYAESQKWKVEIISLNENGIGGFKEVVAMITGKGAYSKMKYESGVHRVQRVPETESGGRIHTSTATVAVMPEAEDVDVQIDMNDCRIDVMRASGNGGQCVNTTDSAVRL
;
A
#
# COMPACT_ATOMS: atom_id res chain seq x y z
N GLY A 1 -4.32 -57.25 2.17
CA GLY A 1 -3.13 -57.08 1.29
C GLY A 1 -3.33 -56.06 0.20
N GLU A 2 -4.41 -56.08 -0.56
CA GLU A 2 -4.64 -55.14 -1.70
C GLU A 2 -5.08 -53.76 -1.26
N GLU A 3 -5.91 -53.64 -0.26
CA GLU A 3 -6.35 -52.35 0.30
C GLU A 3 -5.17 -51.52 0.81
N ARG A 4 -4.24 -52.14 1.52
CA ARG A 4 -3.05 -51.48 2.07
C ARG A 4 -2.12 -51.00 0.97
N ARG A 5 -1.95 -51.75 -0.11
CA ARG A 5 -1.16 -51.28 -1.28
C ARG A 5 -1.84 -50.14 -2.01
N GLY A 6 -3.17 -50.10 -2.02
CA GLY A 6 -3.94 -49.00 -2.61
C GLY A 6 -3.79 -47.70 -1.82
N GLU A 7 -3.72 -47.75 -0.49
CA GLU A 7 -3.51 -46.60 0.36
C GLU A 7 -2.07 -46.05 0.28
N GLU A 8 -1.10 -46.97 0.24
CA GLU A 8 0.32 -46.58 0.05
C GLU A 8 0.52 -45.89 -1.28
N ARG A 9 -0.07 -46.38 -2.36
CA ARG A 9 0.02 -45.79 -3.70
C ARG A 9 -0.62 -44.39 -3.76
N ARG A 10 -1.80 -44.20 -3.18
CA ARG A 10 -2.47 -42.90 -3.08
C ARG A 10 -1.68 -41.91 -2.22
N GLY A 11 -0.97 -42.37 -1.22
CA GLY A 11 -0.09 -41.57 -0.40
C GLY A 11 1.17 -41.10 -1.14
N GLU A 12 1.73 -41.97 -2.00
CA GLU A 12 2.87 -41.63 -2.84
C GLU A 12 2.50 -40.68 -3.97
N GLU A 13 1.34 -40.86 -4.61
CA GLU A 13 0.80 -39.97 -5.64
C GLU A 13 0.59 -38.55 -5.07
N ARG A 14 -0.05 -38.43 -3.90
CA ARG A 14 -0.24 -37.12 -3.24
C ARG A 14 1.08 -36.44 -2.90
N ARG A 15 2.05 -37.15 -2.39
CA ARG A 15 3.39 -36.60 -2.13
C ARG A 15 4.10 -36.14 -3.40
N GLY A 16 3.92 -36.90 -4.49
CA GLY A 16 4.44 -36.52 -5.81
C GLY A 16 3.84 -35.24 -6.32
N GLU A 17 2.52 -35.07 -6.21
CA GLU A 17 1.81 -33.85 -6.60
C GLU A 17 2.21 -32.65 -5.73
N GLU A 18 2.35 -32.82 -4.42
CA GLU A 18 2.78 -31.78 -3.49
C GLU A 18 4.21 -31.32 -3.80
N LEU A 19 5.14 -32.24 -4.09
CA LEU A 19 6.50 -31.93 -4.48
C LEU A 19 6.58 -31.23 -5.84
N GLU A 20 5.77 -31.66 -6.81
CA GLU A 20 5.69 -31.01 -8.12
C GLU A 20 5.17 -29.57 -7.99
N GLN A 21 4.15 -29.34 -7.18
CA GLN A 21 3.64 -28.01 -6.90
C GLN A 21 4.68 -27.12 -6.19
N ALA A 22 5.37 -27.67 -5.20
CA ALA A 22 6.43 -26.96 -4.51
C ALA A 22 7.59 -26.56 -5.47
N LEU A 23 7.95 -27.46 -6.39
CA LEU A 23 8.93 -27.17 -7.44
C LEU A 23 8.47 -26.08 -8.40
N LYS A 24 7.21 -26.10 -8.83
CA LYS A 24 6.62 -25.07 -9.69
C LYS A 24 6.67 -23.71 -9.02
N ILE A 25 6.36 -23.62 -7.72
CA ILE A 25 6.44 -22.38 -6.95
C ILE A 25 7.88 -21.86 -6.86
N LEU A 26 8.86 -22.74 -6.63
CA LEU A 26 10.28 -22.38 -6.56
C LEU A 26 10.85 -21.89 -7.91
N LEU A 27 10.29 -22.36 -9.02
CA LEU A 27 10.71 -21.99 -10.37
C LEU A 27 10.01 -20.71 -10.88
N LEU A 28 9.02 -20.19 -10.16
CA LEU A 28 8.39 -18.91 -10.50
C LEU A 28 9.42 -17.77 -10.39
N PRO A 29 9.47 -16.86 -11.40
CA PRO A 29 10.33 -15.70 -11.32
C PRO A 29 9.94 -14.86 -10.10
N LYS A 30 10.91 -14.53 -9.25
CA LYS A 30 10.72 -13.63 -8.12
C LYS A 30 10.64 -12.19 -8.62
N ASP A 31 9.69 -11.43 -8.10
CA ASP A 31 9.71 -9.97 -8.25
C ASP A 31 10.96 -9.41 -7.54
N PRO A 32 11.79 -8.59 -8.23
CA PRO A 32 13.00 -8.03 -7.63
C PRO A 32 12.71 -7.13 -6.42
N ASN A 33 11.46 -6.68 -6.26
CA ASN A 33 11.02 -5.85 -5.13
C ASN A 33 10.52 -6.65 -3.93
N ASP A 34 10.40 -7.97 -4.02
CA ASP A 34 9.79 -8.80 -2.97
C ASP A 34 10.49 -8.69 -1.61
N ASP A 35 11.79 -8.47 -1.59
CA ASP A 35 12.58 -8.31 -0.35
C ASP A 35 12.68 -6.85 0.14
N LYS A 36 12.10 -5.91 -0.58
CA LYS A 36 12.13 -4.49 -0.19
C LYS A 36 11.16 -4.19 0.94
N ASN A 37 11.49 -3.16 1.70
CA ASN A 37 10.56 -2.50 2.60
C ASN A 37 9.47 -1.80 1.80
N ILE A 38 8.35 -1.49 2.43
CA ILE A 38 7.23 -0.86 1.75
C ILE A 38 6.87 0.49 2.35
N ILE A 39 6.33 1.34 1.49
CA ILE A 39 5.59 2.54 1.87
C ILE A 39 4.12 2.23 1.65
N LEU A 40 3.36 2.25 2.74
CA LEU A 40 1.92 2.05 2.76
C LEU A 40 1.23 3.40 2.83
N GLU A 41 0.37 3.68 1.85
CA GLU A 41 -0.46 4.88 1.84
C GLU A 41 -1.93 4.47 1.82
N ILE A 42 -2.72 5.03 2.74
CA ILE A 42 -4.16 4.82 2.79
C ILE A 42 -4.84 6.17 2.77
N ARG A 43 -5.78 6.36 1.84
CA ARG A 43 -6.59 7.57 1.71
C ARG A 43 -8.06 7.23 1.82
N ALA A 44 -8.79 8.01 2.62
CA ALA A 44 -10.23 7.94 2.64
C ALA A 44 -10.81 8.40 1.28
N GLY A 45 -11.73 7.62 0.76
CA GLY A 45 -12.46 7.92 -0.47
C GLY A 45 -13.85 8.49 -0.20
N ALA A 46 -14.83 8.01 -0.96
CA ALA A 46 -16.23 8.38 -0.79
C ALA A 46 -16.78 7.86 0.54
N GLY A 47 -17.58 8.68 1.23
CA GLY A 47 -18.24 8.33 2.49
C GLY A 47 -17.93 9.27 3.67
N GLY A 48 -17.22 10.36 3.45
CA GLY A 48 -16.95 11.39 4.46
C GLY A 48 -16.24 10.84 5.70
N ASP A 49 -16.75 11.16 6.88
CA ASP A 49 -16.18 10.73 8.17
C ASP A 49 -16.14 9.20 8.32
N GLU A 50 -17.13 8.48 7.80
CA GLU A 50 -17.13 7.02 7.85
C GLU A 50 -16.03 6.42 6.96
N ALA A 51 -15.73 7.03 5.82
CA ALA A 51 -14.61 6.61 4.99
C ALA A 51 -13.28 6.83 5.72
N ALA A 52 -13.13 7.91 6.47
CA ALA A 52 -11.96 8.17 7.28
C ALA A 52 -11.82 7.18 8.45
N LEU A 53 -12.91 6.79 9.09
CA LEU A 53 -12.94 5.72 10.09
C LEU A 53 -12.54 4.37 9.47
N PHE A 54 -13.07 4.06 8.31
CA PHE A 54 -12.70 2.86 7.58
C PHE A 54 -11.21 2.82 7.22
N ALA A 55 -10.65 3.94 6.75
CA ALA A 55 -9.21 4.04 6.48
C ALA A 55 -8.37 3.79 7.73
N SER A 56 -8.77 4.31 8.89
CA SER A 56 -8.08 4.05 10.16
C SER A 56 -8.17 2.59 10.61
N GLU A 57 -9.28 1.93 10.34
CA GLU A 57 -9.45 0.50 10.64
C GLU A 57 -8.58 -0.37 9.74
N LEU A 58 -8.50 -0.05 8.43
CA LEU A 58 -7.60 -0.73 7.50
C LEU A 58 -6.14 -0.57 7.96
N TYR A 59 -5.75 0.63 8.36
CA TYR A 59 -4.42 0.87 8.87
C TYR A 59 -4.11 0.01 10.11
N ARG A 60 -5.01 -0.04 11.08
CA ARG A 60 -4.86 -0.91 12.26
C ARG A 60 -4.75 -2.39 11.90
N MET A 61 -5.54 -2.84 10.94
CA MET A 61 -5.47 -4.22 10.43
C MET A 61 -4.07 -4.52 9.86
N TYR A 62 -3.51 -3.64 9.06
CA TYR A 62 -2.18 -3.81 8.50
C TYR A 62 -1.08 -3.73 9.56
N VAL A 63 -1.21 -2.85 10.54
CA VAL A 63 -0.28 -2.77 11.69
C VAL A 63 -0.28 -4.07 12.48
N ASN A 64 -1.45 -4.61 12.80
CA ASN A 64 -1.58 -5.88 13.51
C ASN A 64 -0.96 -7.03 12.72
N TYR A 65 -1.17 -7.07 11.41
CA TYR A 65 -0.55 -8.06 10.55
C TYR A 65 0.98 -7.91 10.52
N ALA A 66 1.49 -6.68 10.38
CA ALA A 66 2.91 -6.39 10.39
C ALA A 66 3.56 -6.83 11.72
N GLU A 67 2.92 -6.56 12.85
CA GLU A 67 3.38 -7.02 14.16
C GLU A 67 3.43 -8.55 14.25
N SER A 68 2.43 -9.24 13.70
CA SER A 68 2.41 -10.71 13.65
C SER A 68 3.57 -11.29 12.84
N GLN A 69 4.05 -10.56 11.85
CA GLN A 69 5.21 -10.92 11.02
C GLN A 69 6.54 -10.42 11.60
N LYS A 70 6.51 -9.72 12.74
CA LYS A 70 7.67 -9.06 13.38
C LYS A 70 8.30 -7.97 12.51
N TRP A 71 7.48 -7.29 11.72
CA TRP A 71 7.90 -6.11 10.95
C TRP A 71 7.75 -4.85 11.79
N LYS A 72 8.58 -3.86 11.50
CA LYS A 72 8.51 -2.54 12.12
C LYS A 72 7.60 -1.62 11.28
N VAL A 73 6.71 -0.91 11.94
CA VAL A 73 5.84 0.10 11.32
C VAL A 73 6.17 1.48 11.89
N GLU A 74 6.37 2.44 11.00
CA GLU A 74 6.66 3.82 11.34
C GLU A 74 5.77 4.76 10.53
N ILE A 75 5.02 5.64 11.21
CA ILE A 75 4.19 6.64 10.55
C ILE A 75 5.09 7.75 10.02
N ILE A 76 4.99 8.02 8.72
CA ILE A 76 5.69 9.13 8.05
C ILE A 76 4.83 10.39 8.07
N SER A 77 3.53 10.23 7.76
CA SER A 77 2.57 11.33 7.68
C SER A 77 1.18 10.85 8.07
N LEU A 78 0.45 11.68 8.79
CA LEU A 78 -0.91 11.39 9.24
C LEU A 78 -1.76 12.65 9.15
N ASN A 79 -2.94 12.52 8.54
CA ASN A 79 -3.97 13.55 8.51
C ASN A 79 -5.26 12.98 9.09
N GLU A 80 -5.59 13.37 10.31
CA GLU A 80 -6.78 12.92 11.03
C GLU A 80 -7.98 13.84 10.76
N ASN A 81 -9.19 13.26 10.89
CA ASN A 81 -10.43 14.04 10.76
C ASN A 81 -11.00 14.56 12.09
N GLY A 82 -10.31 14.37 13.21
CA GLY A 82 -10.72 14.83 14.53
C GLY A 82 -11.67 13.90 15.29
N ILE A 83 -12.16 12.82 14.68
CA ILE A 83 -13.03 11.81 15.32
C ILE A 83 -12.40 10.40 15.34
N GLY A 84 -11.08 10.32 15.21
CA GLY A 84 -10.34 9.07 15.20
C GLY A 84 -10.23 8.40 13.83
N GLY A 85 -10.77 9.01 12.79
CA GLY A 85 -10.59 8.58 11.41
C GLY A 85 -9.36 9.21 10.76
N PHE A 86 -8.87 8.59 9.70
CA PHE A 86 -7.73 9.07 8.91
C PHE A 86 -8.19 9.51 7.52
N LYS A 87 -7.98 10.79 7.21
CA LYS A 87 -8.12 11.27 5.82
C LYS A 87 -7.02 10.70 4.94
N GLU A 88 -5.82 10.65 5.47
CA GLU A 88 -4.64 10.09 4.84
C GLU A 88 -3.65 9.61 5.89
N VAL A 89 -3.03 8.48 5.67
CA VAL A 89 -1.89 7.99 6.43
C VAL A 89 -0.84 7.43 5.49
N VAL A 90 0.41 7.77 5.75
CA VAL A 90 1.58 7.21 5.07
C VAL A 90 2.48 6.60 6.13
N ALA A 91 2.80 5.34 5.98
CA ALA A 91 3.66 4.61 6.89
C ALA A 91 4.72 3.80 6.15
N MET A 92 5.88 3.66 6.76
CA MET A 92 6.91 2.74 6.31
C MET A 92 6.81 1.44 7.09
N ILE A 93 6.81 0.33 6.39
CA ILE A 93 6.86 -1.02 6.98
C ILE A 93 8.19 -1.65 6.59
N THR A 94 9.00 -1.91 7.60
CA THR A 94 10.32 -2.50 7.47
C THR A 94 10.29 -3.95 7.91
N GLY A 95 10.62 -4.86 7.00
CA GLY A 95 10.67 -6.27 7.33
C GLY A 95 10.97 -7.13 6.11
N LYS A 96 11.47 -8.32 6.37
CA LYS A 96 11.81 -9.28 5.32
C LYS A 96 10.55 -9.79 4.62
N GLY A 97 10.49 -9.61 3.30
CA GLY A 97 9.37 -10.07 2.49
C GLY A 97 8.10 -9.24 2.65
N ALA A 98 8.19 -8.03 3.20
CA ALA A 98 7.03 -7.17 3.41
C ALA A 98 6.30 -6.85 2.10
N TYR A 99 7.03 -6.46 1.06
CA TYR A 99 6.44 -6.18 -0.25
C TYR A 99 5.79 -7.41 -0.87
N SER A 100 6.43 -8.56 -0.81
CA SER A 100 5.89 -9.81 -1.39
C SER A 100 4.53 -10.19 -0.82
N LYS A 101 4.31 -9.93 0.46
CA LYS A 101 3.06 -10.28 1.15
C LYS A 101 1.98 -9.22 1.03
N MET A 102 2.35 -7.95 0.87
CA MET A 102 1.40 -6.83 0.86
C MET A 102 1.15 -6.22 -0.51
N LYS A 103 1.93 -6.54 -1.52
CA LYS A 103 1.82 -5.93 -2.87
C LYS A 103 0.43 -6.03 -3.51
N TYR A 104 -0.33 -7.06 -3.19
CA TYR A 104 -1.67 -7.28 -3.73
C TYR A 104 -2.78 -6.51 -3.00
N GLU A 105 -2.45 -5.85 -1.90
CA GLU A 105 -3.40 -5.02 -1.14
C GLU A 105 -3.67 -3.67 -1.81
N SER A 106 -2.85 -3.27 -2.77
CA SER A 106 -3.06 -2.03 -3.53
C SER A 106 -4.39 -2.05 -4.28
N GLY A 107 -5.12 -0.97 -4.18
CA GLY A 107 -6.39 -0.80 -4.87
C GLY A 107 -7.43 -0.08 -4.01
N VAL A 108 -8.65 -0.07 -4.49
CA VAL A 108 -9.80 0.51 -3.78
C VAL A 108 -10.46 -0.57 -2.94
N HIS A 109 -10.53 -0.31 -1.65
CA HIS A 109 -11.26 -1.14 -0.68
C HIS A 109 -12.62 -0.50 -0.39
N ARG A 110 -13.65 -1.32 -0.32
CA ARG A 110 -15.03 -0.88 -0.10
C ARG A 110 -15.65 -1.66 1.04
N VAL A 111 -16.34 -0.95 1.91
CA VAL A 111 -17.16 -1.54 2.95
C VAL A 111 -18.62 -1.07 2.82
N GLN A 112 -19.54 -1.99 3.02
CA GLN A 112 -20.98 -1.72 3.13
C GLN A 112 -21.42 -2.14 4.51
N ARG A 113 -21.76 -1.15 5.33
CA ARG A 113 -22.22 -1.35 6.70
C ARG A 113 -23.08 -0.19 7.15
N VAL A 114 -23.80 -0.35 8.25
CA VAL A 114 -24.43 0.76 8.94
C VAL A 114 -23.33 1.57 9.63
N PRO A 115 -23.09 2.84 9.23
CA PRO A 115 -22.06 3.66 9.85
C PRO A 115 -22.35 3.93 11.33
N GLU A 116 -21.32 4.12 12.12
CA GLU A 116 -21.45 4.57 13.51
C GLU A 116 -22.11 5.95 13.62
N THR A 117 -21.96 6.77 12.59
CA THR A 117 -22.56 8.11 12.47
C THR A 117 -24.01 8.11 12.00
N GLU A 118 -24.56 6.96 11.62
CA GLU A 118 -25.91 6.81 11.08
C GLU A 118 -26.94 6.48 12.18
N SER A 119 -27.91 7.32 12.37
CA SER A 119 -28.97 7.12 13.37
C SER A 119 -30.18 6.33 12.87
N GLY A 120 -30.35 6.23 11.55
CA GLY A 120 -31.53 5.60 10.92
C GLY A 120 -31.31 4.11 10.57
N GLY A 121 -30.19 3.51 10.88
CA GLY A 121 -29.90 2.10 10.60
C GLY A 121 -29.70 1.77 9.11
N ARG A 122 -29.48 2.77 8.28
CA ARG A 122 -29.28 2.59 6.83
C ARG A 122 -27.86 2.13 6.51
N ILE A 123 -27.74 1.21 5.56
CA ILE A 123 -26.45 0.75 5.05
C ILE A 123 -25.87 1.80 4.10
N HIS A 124 -24.64 2.23 4.35
CA HIS A 124 -23.87 3.12 3.49
C HIS A 124 -22.64 2.42 2.94
N THR A 125 -22.15 2.92 1.82
CA THR A 125 -20.91 2.47 1.21
C THR A 125 -19.81 3.48 1.52
N SER A 126 -18.68 2.99 2.04
CA SER A 126 -17.48 3.77 2.27
C SER A 126 -16.31 3.15 1.54
N THR A 127 -15.42 3.97 1.02
CA THR A 127 -14.25 3.52 0.27
C THR A 127 -12.97 4.11 0.84
N ALA A 128 -11.89 3.35 0.69
CA ALA A 128 -10.54 3.81 0.95
C ALA A 128 -9.61 3.27 -0.12
N THR A 129 -8.63 4.06 -0.51
CA THR A 129 -7.61 3.64 -1.47
C THR A 129 -6.34 3.26 -0.72
N VAL A 130 -5.82 2.09 -1.02
CA VAL A 130 -4.57 1.57 -0.47
C VAL A 130 -3.53 1.54 -1.57
N ALA A 131 -2.36 2.11 -1.32
CA ALA A 131 -1.20 2.01 -2.19
C ALA A 131 -0.05 1.36 -1.42
N VAL A 132 0.49 0.30 -1.97
CA VAL A 132 1.67 -0.40 -1.45
C VAL A 132 2.78 -0.23 -2.45
N MET A 133 3.83 0.49 -2.07
CA MET A 133 4.97 0.81 -2.93
C MET A 133 6.25 0.25 -2.32
N PRO A 134 7.16 -0.33 -3.14
CA PRO A 134 8.46 -0.71 -2.62
C PRO A 134 9.26 0.56 -2.27
N GLU A 135 10.07 0.47 -1.20
CA GLU A 135 11.01 1.53 -0.87
C GLU A 135 12.03 1.67 -2.00
N ALA A 136 12.17 2.90 -2.53
CA ALA A 136 13.16 3.18 -3.56
C ALA A 136 14.58 3.13 -2.99
N GLU A 137 15.49 2.48 -3.71
CA GLU A 137 16.92 2.54 -3.42
C GLU A 137 17.51 3.82 -4.02
N ASP A 138 18.59 4.34 -3.42
CA ASP A 138 19.27 5.57 -3.89
C ASP A 138 19.76 5.49 -5.34
N VAL A 139 19.91 4.28 -5.86
CA VAL A 139 20.35 4.01 -7.25
C VAL A 139 19.22 3.83 -8.25
N ASP A 140 17.94 3.73 -7.80
CA ASP A 140 16.78 3.47 -8.66
C ASP A 140 16.44 4.66 -9.56
N VAL A 141 16.73 5.88 -9.11
CA VAL A 141 16.51 7.12 -9.86
C VAL A 141 17.74 8.00 -9.75
N GLN A 142 18.44 8.17 -10.86
CA GLN A 142 19.52 9.14 -11.00
C GLN A 142 19.10 10.23 -11.99
N ILE A 143 19.02 11.47 -11.50
CA ILE A 143 18.76 12.63 -12.34
C ILE A 143 20.11 13.26 -12.68
N ASP A 144 20.51 13.23 -13.96
CA ASP A 144 21.64 14.00 -14.43
C ASP A 144 21.16 15.46 -14.64
N MET A 145 21.71 16.37 -13.83
CA MET A 145 21.38 17.79 -13.93
C MET A 145 21.77 18.40 -15.27
N ASN A 146 22.66 17.76 -16.03
CA ASN A 146 23.01 18.21 -17.37
C ASN A 146 21.89 17.91 -18.38
N ASP A 147 21.05 16.93 -18.11
CA ASP A 147 19.88 16.60 -18.92
C ASP A 147 18.64 17.43 -18.55
N CYS A 148 18.74 18.21 -17.47
CA CYS A 148 17.67 19.09 -17.00
C CYS A 148 17.84 20.49 -17.56
N ARG A 149 16.77 21.02 -18.13
CA ARG A 149 16.69 22.42 -18.51
C ARG A 149 16.04 23.22 -17.38
N ILE A 150 16.76 24.16 -16.83
CA ILE A 150 16.25 25.04 -15.78
C ILE A 150 15.82 26.35 -16.43
N ASP A 151 14.52 26.61 -16.45
CA ASP A 151 13.96 27.88 -16.93
C ASP A 151 13.51 28.73 -15.73
N VAL A 152 14.09 29.89 -15.60
CA VAL A 152 13.70 30.91 -14.60
C VAL A 152 12.76 31.90 -15.26
N MET A 153 11.60 32.12 -14.65
CA MET A 153 10.56 32.96 -15.22
C MET A 153 9.86 33.78 -14.13
N ARG A 154 9.09 34.75 -14.56
CA ARG A 154 8.19 35.47 -13.65
C ARG A 154 7.04 34.56 -13.25
N ALA A 155 6.70 34.58 -11.97
CA ALA A 155 5.55 33.84 -11.48
C ALA A 155 4.25 34.36 -12.10
N SER A 156 3.40 33.49 -12.57
CA SER A 156 2.06 33.82 -13.08
C SER A 156 1.01 33.60 -12.01
N GLY A 157 0.15 34.59 -11.73
CA GLY A 157 -0.90 34.50 -10.73
C GLY A 157 -1.64 35.82 -10.54
N ASN A 158 -2.73 35.79 -9.78
CA ASN A 158 -3.58 36.96 -9.50
C ASN A 158 -2.99 37.82 -8.37
N GLY A 159 -2.02 38.69 -8.72
CA GLY A 159 -1.56 39.75 -7.82
C GLY A 159 -0.68 39.30 -6.64
N GLY A 160 0.16 40.14 -6.23
CA GLY A 160 1.09 40.01 -5.10
C GLY A 160 2.42 40.69 -5.37
N GLN A 161 3.14 41.01 -4.29
CA GLN A 161 4.52 41.52 -4.41
C GLN A 161 5.37 40.42 -5.06
N CYS A 162 6.14 40.72 -6.08
CA CYS A 162 7.01 39.84 -6.84
C CYS A 162 6.35 39.04 -7.99
N VAL A 163 5.03 39.01 -8.13
CA VAL A 163 4.37 38.47 -9.32
C VAL A 163 4.59 39.45 -10.49
N ASN A 164 5.11 38.95 -11.62
CA ASN A 164 5.44 39.73 -12.82
C ASN A 164 6.56 40.77 -12.69
N THR A 165 7.23 40.86 -11.53
CA THR A 165 8.33 41.84 -11.30
C THR A 165 9.70 41.20 -11.11
N THR A 166 9.76 39.96 -10.65
CA THR A 166 10.99 39.20 -10.45
C THR A 166 10.91 37.80 -11.07
N ASP A 167 12.05 37.33 -11.59
CA ASP A 167 12.15 35.95 -12.13
C ASP A 167 12.32 34.94 -10.97
N SER A 168 11.25 34.74 -10.23
CA SER A 168 11.22 33.89 -9.03
C SER A 168 10.66 32.50 -9.24
N ALA A 169 10.07 32.23 -10.40
CA ALA A 169 9.56 30.88 -10.74
C ALA A 169 10.60 30.09 -11.53
N VAL A 170 10.76 28.83 -11.17
CA VAL A 170 11.69 27.90 -11.82
C VAL A 170 10.92 26.72 -12.37
N ARG A 171 11.24 26.34 -13.60
CA ARG A 171 10.78 25.11 -14.23
C ARG A 171 11.97 24.17 -14.44
N LEU A 172 11.80 22.94 -14.05
CA LEU A 172 12.74 21.84 -14.29
C LEU A 172 12.26 20.97 -15.46
#